data_ee09e20f7ba772be5c068778fe40c81b
#
_entry.id   ee09e20f7ba772be5c068778fe40c81b
#
_cell.length_a   1.000
_cell.length_b   1.000
_cell.length_c   1.000
_cell.angle_alpha   90.00
_cell.angle_beta   90.00
_cell.angle_gamma   90.00
#
_symmetry.space_group_name_H-M   'P 1'
#
loop_
_entity.id
_entity.type
_entity.pdbx_description
1 polymer ?
#
loop_
_entity_poly.entity_id
_entity_poly.type
_entity_poly.pdbx_seq_one_letter_code
_entity_poly.pdbx_strand_id
1 'polypeptide(L)'
;NDNIRVKRYLAKYTINPAIAHGISNEIGSITEGKRADLVLWNPAFFGVKPEMVLLGGSIVCAQMGDPNASIPTPQPVYSREMFGAFGRSLENSAVTFVSQASFERDIGSNLELRKKTIPIKNTRSINKSDMVYNNLCPTVEVDPETYEVKANGEILTCEPASELPMACLLYTSPSPRDVHL
;
A
#
# COMPACT_ATOMS: atom_id res chain seq x y z
N ASN A 1 3.84 -19.34 -9.91
CA ASN A 1 2.45 -19.47 -9.47
C ASN A 1 1.88 -18.08 -9.20
N ASP A 2 0.80 -17.71 -9.91
CA ASP A 2 0.18 -16.38 -9.84
C ASP A 2 -0.35 -16.02 -8.44
N ASN A 3 -0.75 -17.01 -7.66
CA ASN A 3 -1.17 -16.78 -6.27
C ASN A 3 -0.05 -16.19 -5.40
N ILE A 4 1.21 -16.59 -5.63
CA ILE A 4 2.36 -16.01 -4.91
C ILE A 4 2.58 -14.58 -5.38
N ARG A 5 2.44 -14.31 -6.67
CA ARG A 5 2.56 -12.96 -7.23
C ARG A 5 1.52 -12.02 -6.63
N VAL A 6 0.26 -12.44 -6.57
CA VAL A 6 -0.82 -11.67 -5.94
C VAL A 6 -0.49 -11.36 -4.48
N LYS A 7 -0.04 -12.36 -3.69
CA LYS A 7 0.36 -12.16 -2.30
C LYS A 7 1.51 -11.15 -2.15
N ARG A 8 2.51 -11.19 -3.06
CA ARG A 8 3.61 -10.21 -3.08
C ARG A 8 3.12 -8.80 -3.36
N TYR A 9 2.21 -8.63 -4.32
CA TYR A 9 1.65 -7.32 -4.63
C TYR A 9 0.80 -6.79 -3.48
N LEU A 10 -0.06 -7.63 -2.88
CA LEU A 10 -0.83 -7.23 -1.70
C LEU A 10 0.08 -6.80 -0.55
N ALA A 11 1.13 -7.56 -0.26
CA ALA A 11 2.08 -7.20 0.78
C ALA A 11 2.78 -5.86 0.50
N LYS A 12 3.08 -5.53 -0.77
CA LYS A 12 3.67 -4.25 -1.16
C LYS A 12 2.76 -3.05 -0.89
N TYR A 13 1.45 -3.24 -0.94
CA TYR A 13 0.47 -2.15 -0.73
C TYR A 13 -0.08 -2.10 0.69
N THR A 14 0.22 -3.09 1.53
CA THR A 14 -0.36 -3.22 2.86
C THR A 14 0.71 -3.31 3.94
N ILE A 15 1.15 -4.53 4.26
CA ILE A 15 2.03 -4.78 5.42
C ILE A 15 3.45 -4.24 5.22
N ASN A 16 4.02 -4.31 4.02
CA ASN A 16 5.41 -3.89 3.80
C ASN A 16 5.62 -2.38 3.99
N PRO A 17 4.76 -1.48 3.46
CA PRO A 17 4.83 -0.06 3.81
C PRO A 17 4.66 0.17 5.32
N ALA A 18 3.76 -0.55 5.98
CA ALA A 18 3.56 -0.42 7.41
C ALA A 18 4.80 -0.83 8.22
N ILE A 19 5.51 -1.89 7.81
CA ILE A 19 6.79 -2.29 8.39
C ILE A 19 7.83 -1.19 8.16
N ALA A 20 8.01 -0.76 6.89
CA ALA A 20 9.01 0.24 6.52
C ALA A 20 8.84 1.57 7.27
N HIS A 21 7.61 1.96 7.56
CA HIS A 21 7.29 3.15 8.32
C HIS A 21 7.21 2.95 9.84
N GLY A 22 7.44 1.74 10.35
CA GLY A 22 7.43 1.45 11.79
C GLY A 22 6.05 1.51 12.43
N ILE A 23 5.00 1.25 11.68
CA ILE A 23 3.60 1.34 12.09
C ILE A 23 2.82 0.03 11.92
N SER A 24 3.54 -1.05 11.64
CA SER A 24 2.95 -2.37 11.37
C SER A 24 2.23 -2.99 12.57
N ASN A 25 2.45 -2.46 13.77
CA ASN A 25 1.71 -2.87 14.95
C ASN A 25 0.26 -2.36 14.96
N GLU A 26 -0.01 -1.29 14.23
CA GLU A 26 -1.32 -0.61 14.22
C GLU A 26 -2.10 -0.87 12.94
N ILE A 27 -1.41 -0.98 11.80
CA ILE A 27 -2.02 -1.11 10.48
C ILE A 27 -1.29 -2.12 9.59
N GLY A 28 -1.79 -2.32 8.38
CA GLY A 28 -1.11 -3.05 7.31
C GLY A 28 -1.48 -4.52 7.20
N SER A 29 -2.22 -5.08 8.16
CA SER A 29 -2.75 -6.46 8.09
C SER A 29 -4.06 -6.59 8.84
N ILE A 30 -4.87 -7.56 8.43
CA ILE A 30 -6.10 -7.95 9.12
C ILE A 30 -5.71 -8.87 10.28
N THR A 31 -5.45 -8.26 11.42
CA THR A 31 -5.04 -8.95 12.65
C THR A 31 -5.79 -8.34 13.82
N GLU A 32 -6.21 -9.16 14.76
CA GLU A 32 -6.89 -8.71 15.96
C GLU A 32 -6.02 -7.70 16.73
N GLY A 33 -6.67 -6.65 17.23
CA GLY A 33 -6.00 -5.54 17.95
C GLY A 33 -5.48 -4.42 17.04
N LYS A 34 -5.39 -4.62 15.72
CA LYS A 34 -5.03 -3.55 14.79
C LYS A 34 -6.23 -2.70 14.40
N ARG A 35 -5.91 -1.52 13.91
CA ARG A 35 -6.89 -0.57 13.39
C ARG A 35 -7.67 -1.18 12.22
N ALA A 36 -8.98 -1.03 12.23
CA ALA A 36 -9.86 -1.53 11.18
C ALA A 36 -9.87 -0.60 9.96
N ASP A 37 -8.74 -0.55 9.24
CA ASP A 37 -8.59 0.09 7.95
C ASP A 37 -8.72 -1.01 6.88
N LEU A 38 -9.89 -1.12 6.29
CA LEU A 38 -10.28 -2.25 5.45
C LEU A 38 -10.83 -1.78 4.11
N VAL A 39 -10.57 -2.56 3.07
CA VAL A 39 -11.16 -2.35 1.74
C VAL A 39 -11.87 -3.62 1.32
N LEU A 40 -13.15 -3.51 1.03
CA LEU A 40 -13.95 -4.59 0.46
C LEU A 40 -13.95 -4.50 -1.06
N TRP A 41 -13.68 -5.63 -1.69
CA TRP A 41 -13.65 -5.75 -3.13
C TRP A 41 -14.62 -6.80 -3.62
N ASN A 42 -15.35 -6.52 -4.70
CA ASN A 42 -15.87 -7.59 -5.52
C ASN A 42 -14.69 -8.23 -6.26
N PRO A 43 -14.51 -9.56 -6.21
CA PRO A 43 -13.40 -10.24 -6.86
C PRO A 43 -13.25 -9.89 -8.35
N ALA A 44 -14.36 -9.70 -9.05
CA ALA A 44 -14.36 -9.33 -10.47
C ALA A 44 -13.76 -7.93 -10.74
N PHE A 45 -13.78 -7.05 -9.75
CA PHE A 45 -13.30 -5.67 -9.84
C PHE A 45 -12.14 -5.37 -8.89
N PHE A 46 -11.44 -6.42 -8.47
CA PHE A 46 -10.31 -6.29 -7.56
C PHE A 46 -9.24 -5.35 -8.12
N GLY A 47 -8.82 -4.39 -7.30
CA GLY A 47 -7.81 -3.38 -7.69
C GLY A 47 -8.34 -2.24 -8.57
N VAL A 48 -9.57 -2.32 -9.05
CA VAL A 48 -10.17 -1.31 -9.94
C VAL A 48 -11.17 -0.44 -9.21
N LYS A 49 -12.18 -1.06 -8.57
CA LYS A 49 -13.26 -0.36 -7.90
C LYS A 49 -13.64 -1.06 -6.60
N PRO A 50 -13.33 -0.49 -5.44
CA PRO A 50 -13.78 -1.05 -4.17
C PRO A 50 -15.30 -0.89 -3.99
N GLU A 51 -15.91 -1.84 -3.31
CA GLU A 51 -17.31 -1.72 -2.87
C GLU A 51 -17.43 -0.83 -1.64
N MET A 52 -16.47 -0.94 -0.74
CA MET A 52 -16.48 -0.19 0.51
C MET A 52 -15.05 0.02 1.04
N VAL A 53 -14.84 1.19 1.63
CA VAL A 53 -13.60 1.51 2.36
C VAL A 53 -13.98 1.89 3.78
N LEU A 54 -13.33 1.23 4.75
CA LEU A 54 -13.45 1.55 6.17
C LEU A 54 -12.11 2.10 6.67
N LEU A 55 -12.18 3.14 7.47
CA LEU A 55 -11.03 3.69 8.20
C LEU A 55 -11.39 3.79 9.69
N GLY A 56 -10.59 3.15 10.53
CA GLY A 56 -10.86 3.07 11.95
C GLY A 56 -12.23 2.45 12.30
N GLY A 57 -12.70 1.53 11.45
CA GLY A 57 -14.02 0.88 11.59
C GLY A 57 -15.21 1.72 11.11
N SER A 58 -14.99 2.95 10.64
CA SER A 58 -16.04 3.80 10.07
C SER A 58 -16.03 3.71 8.54
N ILE A 59 -17.20 3.61 7.92
CA ILE A 59 -17.33 3.66 6.46
C ILE A 59 -17.00 5.08 5.99
N VAL A 60 -16.00 5.22 5.13
CA VAL A 60 -15.57 6.51 4.57
C VAL A 60 -15.87 6.64 3.08
N CYS A 61 -15.97 5.52 2.39
CA CYS A 61 -16.37 5.47 0.99
C CYS A 61 -17.17 4.20 0.76
N ALA A 62 -18.31 4.31 0.11
CA ALA A 62 -19.12 3.17 -0.29
C ALA A 62 -19.93 3.51 -1.53
N GLN A 63 -20.41 2.47 -2.21
CA GLN A 63 -21.35 2.64 -3.28
C GLN A 63 -22.67 3.14 -2.70
N MET A 64 -23.15 4.25 -3.25
CA MET A 64 -24.45 4.81 -2.97
C MET A 64 -25.33 4.64 -4.22
N GLY A 65 -26.25 3.79 -4.14
CA GLY A 65 -27.33 3.60 -5.07
C GLY A 65 -28.53 3.15 -4.28
N ASP A 66 -29.70 3.41 -4.75
CA ASP A 66 -30.88 2.84 -4.16
C ASP A 66 -31.14 1.45 -4.78
N PRO A 67 -30.86 0.35 -4.07
CA PRO A 67 -31.23 -0.98 -4.52
C PRO A 67 -32.73 -1.21 -4.37
N ASN A 68 -33.52 -0.14 -4.25
CA ASN A 68 -34.95 -0.23 -4.06
C ASN A 68 -35.58 -1.03 -5.21
N ALA A 69 -36.15 -2.17 -4.85
CA ALA A 69 -36.82 -3.07 -5.77
C ALA A 69 -38.01 -2.43 -6.55
N SER A 70 -38.44 -1.24 -6.17
CA SER A 70 -39.46 -0.45 -6.86
C SER A 70 -38.92 0.34 -8.06
N ILE A 71 -37.63 0.40 -8.28
CA ILE A 71 -37.05 1.05 -9.46
C ILE A 71 -36.66 -0.03 -10.47
N PRO A 72 -37.30 -0.10 -11.64
CA PRO A 72 -37.06 -1.16 -12.62
C PRO A 72 -35.71 -1.08 -13.32
N THR A 73 -35.02 0.06 -13.27
CA THR A 73 -33.67 0.22 -13.78
C THR A 73 -32.73 0.58 -12.63
N PRO A 74 -31.66 -0.20 -12.41
CA PRO A 74 -30.69 0.15 -11.40
C PRO A 74 -30.10 1.52 -11.71
N GLN A 75 -30.20 2.44 -10.77
CA GLN A 75 -29.54 3.73 -10.83
C GLN A 75 -28.03 3.51 -10.89
N PRO A 76 -27.27 4.36 -11.58
CA PRO A 76 -25.83 4.30 -11.52
C PRO A 76 -25.36 4.36 -10.06
N VAL A 77 -24.59 3.37 -9.64
CA VAL A 77 -24.07 3.32 -8.29
C VAL A 77 -22.76 4.10 -8.27
N TYR A 78 -22.72 5.19 -7.51
CA TYR A 78 -21.53 6.02 -7.34
C TYR A 78 -20.89 5.75 -5.97
N SER A 79 -19.58 5.68 -5.93
CA SER A 79 -18.84 5.76 -4.68
C SER A 79 -18.89 7.19 -4.17
N ARG A 80 -19.28 7.38 -2.91
CA ARG A 80 -19.35 8.69 -2.27
C ARG A 80 -18.43 8.75 -1.05
N GLU A 81 -17.73 9.86 -0.92
CA GLU A 81 -16.80 10.14 0.16
C GLU A 81 -17.44 10.83 1.38
N MET A 82 -18.76 10.95 1.38
CA MET A 82 -19.47 11.66 2.45
C MET A 82 -19.62 10.87 3.76
N PHE A 83 -19.32 9.58 3.71
CA PHE A 83 -19.30 8.74 4.91
C PHE A 83 -18.12 9.13 5.79
N GLY A 84 -18.29 9.09 7.12
CA GLY A 84 -17.24 9.47 8.05
C GLY A 84 -16.98 10.97 8.15
N ALA A 85 -17.84 11.81 7.58
CA ALA A 85 -17.72 13.26 7.64
C ALA A 85 -18.34 13.89 8.89
N PHE A 86 -19.03 13.11 9.71
CA PHE A 86 -19.78 13.58 10.88
C PHE A 86 -19.35 12.95 12.19
N GLY A 87 -19.46 13.71 13.26
CA GLY A 87 -19.22 13.26 14.63
C GLY A 87 -17.79 12.73 14.82
N ARG A 88 -17.67 11.66 15.61
CA ARG A 88 -16.39 11.03 15.93
C ARG A 88 -15.74 10.27 14.78
N SER A 89 -16.48 9.97 13.71
CA SER A 89 -15.94 9.28 12.55
C SER A 89 -14.80 10.06 11.90
N LEU A 90 -14.91 11.39 11.85
CA LEU A 90 -13.87 12.25 11.30
C LEU A 90 -12.55 12.16 12.08
N GLU A 91 -12.62 12.09 13.39
CA GLU A 91 -11.45 11.94 14.26
C GLU A 91 -10.82 10.54 14.13
N ASN A 92 -11.67 9.52 13.98
CA ASN A 92 -11.26 8.12 13.86
C ASN A 92 -10.80 7.73 12.45
N SER A 93 -11.10 8.53 11.43
CA SER A 93 -10.73 8.21 10.03
C SER A 93 -9.23 8.25 9.78
N ALA A 94 -8.44 8.91 10.62
CA ALA A 94 -7.00 8.99 10.51
C ALA A 94 -6.32 8.97 11.90
N VAL A 95 -5.01 8.74 11.88
CA VAL A 95 -4.14 8.83 13.05
C VAL A 95 -2.96 9.74 12.71
N THR A 96 -2.34 10.31 13.73
CA THR A 96 -1.12 11.11 13.57
C THR A 96 0.06 10.29 14.07
N PHE A 97 0.99 9.95 13.18
CA PHE A 97 2.22 9.27 13.55
C PHE A 97 3.24 10.27 14.04
N VAL A 98 3.88 9.96 15.17
CA VAL A 98 4.87 10.81 15.81
C VAL A 98 6.11 10.00 16.20
N SER A 99 7.23 10.66 16.44
CA SER A 99 8.39 9.99 17.00
C SER A 99 8.11 9.50 18.43
N GLN A 100 8.84 8.49 18.88
CA GLN A 100 8.71 8.01 20.25
C GLN A 100 8.94 9.14 21.27
N ALA A 101 9.96 9.98 21.05
CA ALA A 101 10.26 11.11 21.94
C ALA A 101 9.13 12.18 21.97
N SER A 102 8.46 12.39 20.84
CA SER A 102 7.29 13.30 20.79
C SER A 102 6.07 12.70 21.50
N PHE A 103 5.89 11.39 21.38
CA PHE A 103 4.82 10.68 22.06
C PHE A 103 4.98 10.73 23.58
N GLU A 104 6.19 10.51 24.09
CA GLU A 104 6.52 10.58 25.51
C GLU A 104 6.35 12.00 26.10
N ARG A 105 6.47 13.03 25.25
CA ARG A 105 6.21 14.44 25.63
C ARG A 105 4.77 14.87 25.45
N ASP A 106 3.88 13.93 25.17
CA ASP A 106 2.45 14.18 24.96
C ASP A 106 2.16 15.29 23.94
N ILE A 107 2.85 15.22 22.79
CA ILE A 107 2.69 16.21 21.72
C ILE A 107 1.23 16.32 21.25
N GLY A 108 0.45 15.24 21.37
CA GLY A 108 -0.95 15.22 21.00
C GLY A 108 -1.77 16.23 21.79
N SER A 109 -1.66 16.20 23.11
CA SER A 109 -2.36 17.15 24.00
C SER A 109 -1.77 18.55 23.88
N ASN A 110 -0.45 18.68 23.78
CA ASN A 110 0.22 19.99 23.69
C ASN A 110 -0.18 20.77 22.43
N LEU A 111 -0.50 20.07 21.34
CA LEU A 111 -0.97 20.67 20.09
C LEU A 111 -2.49 20.58 19.90
N GLU A 112 -3.22 20.14 20.93
CA GLU A 112 -4.68 19.96 20.90
C GLU A 112 -5.16 19.12 19.70
N LEU A 113 -4.39 18.07 19.38
CA LEU A 113 -4.71 17.20 18.25
C LEU A 113 -5.94 16.33 18.59
N ARG A 114 -6.96 16.40 17.75
CA ARG A 114 -8.18 15.60 17.92
C ARG A 114 -8.00 14.15 17.45
N LYS A 115 -7.07 13.89 16.54
CA LYS A 115 -6.75 12.56 16.05
C LYS A 115 -5.81 11.84 17.01
N LYS A 116 -6.01 10.52 17.18
CA LYS A 116 -5.14 9.69 18.00
C LYS A 116 -3.70 9.80 17.51
N THR A 117 -2.77 10.04 18.42
CA THR A 117 -1.33 9.98 18.16
C THR A 117 -0.79 8.57 18.38
N ILE A 118 0.10 8.11 17.51
CA ILE A 118 0.69 6.78 17.55
C ILE A 118 2.21 6.91 17.32
N PRO A 119 3.06 6.30 18.21
CA PRO A 119 4.49 6.36 18.03
C PRO A 119 4.98 5.41 16.93
N ILE A 120 5.89 5.90 16.10
CA ILE A 120 6.64 5.09 15.12
C ILE A 120 7.70 4.28 15.87
N LYS A 121 7.85 3.00 15.50
CA LYS A 121 8.78 2.07 16.16
C LYS A 121 9.70 1.38 15.15
N ASN A 122 10.92 1.09 15.56
CA ASN A 122 11.88 0.20 14.90
C ASN A 122 12.28 0.55 13.46
N THR A 123 12.17 1.80 13.02
CA THR A 123 12.45 2.20 11.63
C THR A 123 13.92 2.07 11.23
N ARG A 124 14.85 2.11 12.19
CA ARG A 124 16.29 2.15 11.90
C ARG A 124 16.92 0.78 11.63
N SER A 125 16.30 -0.28 12.10
CA SER A 125 16.78 -1.66 11.94
C SER A 125 16.12 -2.42 10.81
N ILE A 126 15.13 -1.82 10.16
CA ILE A 126 14.35 -2.45 9.10
C ILE A 126 15.17 -2.51 7.81
N ASN A 127 15.17 -3.67 7.20
CA ASN A 127 15.82 -3.92 5.93
C ASN A 127 14.94 -4.81 5.03
N LYS A 128 15.44 -5.17 3.87
CA LYS A 128 14.67 -5.95 2.90
C LYS A 128 14.29 -7.34 3.41
N SER A 129 15.08 -7.96 4.26
CA SER A 129 14.78 -9.30 4.82
C SER A 129 13.53 -9.31 5.70
N ASP A 130 13.11 -8.15 6.21
CA ASP A 130 11.92 -8.01 7.06
C ASP A 130 10.61 -7.93 6.24
N MET A 131 10.73 -7.81 4.92
CA MET A 131 9.58 -7.63 4.03
C MET A 131 8.83 -8.94 3.78
N VAL A 132 7.55 -8.94 4.02
CA VAL A 132 6.67 -10.11 3.82
C VAL A 132 6.57 -10.46 2.34
N TYR A 133 6.85 -11.70 1.98
CA TYR A 133 6.90 -12.22 0.60
C TYR A 133 7.86 -11.50 -0.37
N ASN A 134 8.63 -10.53 0.11
CA ASN A 134 9.57 -9.73 -0.70
C ASN A 134 10.94 -9.64 -0.02
N ASN A 135 11.32 -10.66 0.73
CA ASN A 135 12.51 -10.74 1.58
C ASN A 135 13.74 -11.33 0.88
N LEU A 136 13.67 -11.67 -0.40
CA LEU A 136 14.81 -12.20 -1.14
C LEU A 136 15.91 -11.14 -1.26
N CYS A 137 17.10 -11.49 -0.79
CA CYS A 137 18.31 -10.66 -0.84
C CYS A 137 19.45 -11.49 -1.45
N PRO A 138 19.43 -11.77 -2.77
CA PRO A 138 20.52 -12.50 -3.41
C PRO A 138 21.78 -11.65 -3.38
N THR A 139 22.93 -12.30 -3.24
CA THR A 139 24.21 -11.68 -3.52
C THR A 139 24.36 -11.58 -5.03
N VAL A 140 24.40 -10.34 -5.52
CA VAL A 140 24.54 -10.08 -6.95
C VAL A 140 25.96 -9.60 -7.22
N GLU A 141 26.63 -10.28 -8.16
CA GLU A 141 27.97 -9.94 -8.67
C GLU A 141 27.84 -9.60 -10.15
N VAL A 142 28.47 -8.51 -10.55
CA VAL A 142 28.51 -8.09 -11.95
C VAL A 142 29.98 -7.97 -12.36
N ASP A 143 30.37 -8.71 -13.38
CA ASP A 143 31.70 -8.58 -13.98
C ASP A 143 31.76 -7.27 -14.80
N PRO A 144 32.69 -6.36 -14.50
CA PRO A 144 32.74 -5.06 -15.17
C PRO A 144 33.27 -5.11 -16.60
N GLU A 145 33.92 -6.21 -16.99
CA GLU A 145 34.49 -6.37 -18.35
C GLU A 145 33.52 -7.13 -19.27
N THR A 146 32.93 -8.22 -18.77
CA THR A 146 32.05 -9.10 -19.56
C THR A 146 30.58 -8.76 -19.38
N TYR A 147 30.21 -7.97 -18.36
CA TYR A 147 28.84 -7.69 -17.94
C TYR A 147 28.06 -8.94 -17.53
N GLU A 148 28.75 -10.02 -17.23
CA GLU A 148 28.14 -11.23 -16.71
C GLU A 148 27.57 -10.96 -15.32
N VAL A 149 26.30 -11.32 -15.12
CA VAL A 149 25.60 -11.16 -13.85
C VAL A 149 25.41 -12.51 -13.18
N LYS A 150 25.86 -12.62 -11.94
CA LYS A 150 25.63 -13.80 -11.08
C LYS A 150 24.75 -13.44 -9.91
N ALA A 151 23.81 -14.31 -9.57
CA ALA A 151 23.04 -14.23 -8.35
C ALA A 151 23.29 -15.48 -7.49
N ASN A 152 23.84 -15.28 -6.29
CA ASN A 152 24.27 -16.39 -5.40
C ASN A 152 25.23 -17.39 -6.09
N GLY A 153 26.08 -16.90 -6.98
CA GLY A 153 27.02 -17.70 -7.75
C GLY A 153 26.45 -18.35 -9.02
N GLU A 154 25.15 -18.27 -9.29
CA GLU A 154 24.52 -18.73 -10.52
C GLU A 154 24.49 -17.62 -11.57
N ILE A 155 24.94 -17.92 -12.80
CA ILE A 155 24.92 -16.99 -13.92
C ILE A 155 23.46 -16.75 -14.32
N LEU A 156 23.08 -15.49 -14.41
CA LEU A 156 21.77 -15.09 -14.92
C LEU A 156 21.86 -14.88 -16.43
N THR A 157 21.17 -15.71 -17.18
CA THR A 157 21.04 -15.58 -18.63
C THR A 157 19.58 -15.41 -19.01
N CYS A 158 19.31 -14.62 -20.04
CA CYS A 158 18.00 -14.56 -20.67
C CYS A 158 18.19 -14.56 -22.19
N GLU A 159 17.27 -15.19 -22.88
CA GLU A 159 17.21 -15.11 -24.32
C GLU A 159 16.89 -13.68 -24.76
N PRO A 160 17.50 -13.20 -25.86
CA PRO A 160 17.16 -11.90 -26.43
C PRO A 160 15.65 -11.82 -26.72
N ALA A 161 15.03 -10.74 -26.35
CA ALA A 161 13.60 -10.52 -26.63
C ALA A 161 13.42 -10.36 -28.16
N SER A 162 12.58 -11.20 -28.75
CA SER A 162 12.18 -11.08 -30.16
C SER A 162 11.10 -10.00 -30.34
N GLU A 163 10.32 -9.75 -29.33
CA GLU A 163 9.29 -8.71 -29.30
C GLU A 163 9.39 -7.93 -27.98
N LEU A 164 9.37 -6.60 -28.08
CA LEU A 164 9.31 -5.73 -26.91
C LEU A 164 7.85 -5.30 -26.68
N PRO A 165 7.29 -5.55 -25.49
CA PRO A 165 5.97 -5.02 -25.14
C PRO A 165 5.96 -3.50 -25.28
N MET A 166 4.86 -2.95 -25.79
CA MET A 166 4.72 -1.49 -25.98
C MET A 166 4.95 -0.69 -24.67
N ALA A 167 4.62 -1.29 -23.53
CA ALA A 167 4.91 -0.71 -22.23
C ALA A 167 6.41 -0.47 -21.98
N CYS A 168 7.30 -1.33 -22.51
CA CYS A 168 8.74 -1.13 -22.43
C CYS A 168 9.20 0.07 -23.29
N LEU A 169 8.57 0.29 -24.43
CA LEU A 169 8.87 1.42 -25.30
C LEU A 169 8.42 2.75 -24.69
N LEU A 170 7.31 2.75 -23.95
CA LEU A 170 6.86 3.94 -23.23
C LEU A 170 7.78 4.28 -22.04
N TYR A 171 8.39 3.27 -21.43
CA TYR A 171 9.34 3.47 -20.32
C TYR A 171 10.70 4.03 -20.80
N THR A 172 11.06 3.81 -22.04
CA THR A 172 12.29 4.31 -22.67
C THR A 172 12.12 5.67 -23.34
N SER A 173 10.92 6.22 -23.34
CA SER A 173 10.71 7.61 -23.72
C SER A 173 11.44 8.52 -22.74
N PRO A 174 12.28 9.46 -23.19
CA PRO A 174 12.98 10.36 -22.28
C PRO A 174 11.96 11.07 -21.40
N SER A 175 12.14 10.96 -20.09
CA SER A 175 11.37 11.72 -19.12
C SER A 175 11.60 13.21 -19.38
N PRO A 176 10.61 14.08 -19.14
CA PRO A 176 10.84 15.53 -19.15
C PRO A 176 12.00 15.99 -18.26
N ARG A 177 12.48 15.15 -17.37
CA ARG A 177 13.68 15.39 -16.54
C ARG A 177 14.99 15.11 -17.29
N ASP A 178 14.95 14.34 -18.37
CA ASP A 178 16.14 13.95 -19.16
C ASP A 178 16.42 14.98 -20.27
N VAL A 179 15.62 16.00 -20.41
CA VAL A 179 15.73 17.04 -21.46
C VAL A 179 16.61 18.21 -21.05
N HIS A 180 17.32 18.11 -19.94
CA HIS A 180 18.27 19.14 -19.50
C HIS A 180 19.68 18.59 -19.44
N LEU A 181 20.21 18.31 -20.62
CA LEU A 181 21.65 18.23 -20.88
C LEU A 181 21.98 19.11 -22.09
#